data_f5ae48cc7638cdb5c735f0f3c10a98bc
#
_entry.id   f5ae48cc7638cdb5c735f0f3c10a98bc
#
_cell.length_a   1.000
_cell.length_b   1.000
_cell.length_c   1.000
_cell.angle_alpha   90.00
_cell.angle_beta   90.00
_cell.angle_gamma   90.00
#
_symmetry.space_group_name_H-M   'P 1'
#
loop_
_entity.id
_entity.type
_entity.pdbx_description
1 polymer ?
#
loop_
_entity_poly.entity_id
_entity_poly.type
_entity_poly.pdbx_seq_one_letter_code
_entity_poly.pdbx_strand_id
1 'polypeptide(L)'
;MNSIDIQNKDGKYVANTYKRFPVTLTEGCGAIAKDPEGKEYIDFTSGIGVNCLGYADKGWADAVSEQAHKLQHTSNLYSTQPDVEVAEKLCEYTGFSKVFFGNSGAEANEGAVKVARKYGMEKHGSQCNTIISLNNSFHGRTITTLSATGQDVFHQFFFPFTEGFRFVDAGDIEGLKKAVDDTVCGIMIELIQGEGGVVPVDSEFVKEIAHICEEKDLVFVVDEIQTGVSRTGTFFCYEQFGVHPDVVTMAKGIGGGLPMGAVLMNEKTSEVLG
;
A
#
# COMPACT_ATOMS: atom_id res chain seq x y z
N MET A 1 2.45 -21.50 -27.13
CA MET A 1 3.91 -21.27 -26.94
C MET A 1 4.34 -22.13 -25.77
N ASN A 2 5.52 -22.74 -25.84
CA ASN A 2 6.09 -23.44 -24.69
C ASN A 2 6.80 -22.46 -23.73
N SER A 3 7.21 -22.92 -22.55
CA SER A 3 7.87 -22.11 -21.54
C SER A 3 9.13 -21.39 -22.06
N ILE A 4 9.95 -22.08 -22.84
CA ILE A 4 11.20 -21.52 -23.40
C ILE A 4 10.90 -20.36 -24.36
N ASP A 5 9.89 -20.53 -25.23
CA ASP A 5 9.49 -19.49 -26.18
C ASP A 5 9.01 -18.22 -25.46
N ILE A 6 8.23 -18.39 -24.37
CA ILE A 6 7.72 -17.28 -23.57
C ILE A 6 8.88 -16.56 -22.86
N GLN A 7 9.79 -17.30 -22.21
CA GLN A 7 10.95 -16.74 -21.53
C GLN A 7 11.90 -16.00 -22.48
N ASN A 8 12.13 -16.54 -23.68
CA ASN A 8 12.94 -15.87 -24.71
C ASN A 8 12.30 -14.56 -25.17
N LYS A 9 10.97 -14.51 -25.33
CA LYS A 9 10.26 -13.29 -25.68
C LYS A 9 10.24 -12.29 -24.53
N ASP A 10 10.07 -12.75 -23.30
CA ASP A 10 10.17 -11.91 -22.11
C ASP A 10 11.53 -11.22 -22.06
N GLY A 11 12.62 -11.97 -22.16
CA GLY A 11 13.98 -11.41 -22.18
C GLY A 11 14.28 -10.47 -23.33
N LYS A 12 13.54 -10.58 -24.45
CA LYS A 12 13.70 -9.71 -25.61
C LYS A 12 12.88 -8.42 -25.55
N TYR A 13 11.66 -8.48 -25.01
CA TYR A 13 10.68 -7.41 -25.15
C TYR A 13 10.26 -6.75 -23.83
N VAL A 14 10.47 -7.42 -22.70
CA VAL A 14 10.12 -6.87 -21.37
C VAL A 14 11.38 -6.37 -20.69
N ALA A 15 11.32 -5.15 -20.13
CA ALA A 15 12.45 -4.58 -19.40
C ALA A 15 12.83 -5.46 -18.21
N ASN A 16 14.13 -5.72 -18.06
CA ASN A 16 14.66 -6.60 -17.02
C ASN A 16 14.75 -5.88 -15.66
N THR A 17 13.60 -5.47 -15.12
CA THR A 17 13.50 -4.77 -13.82
C THR A 17 13.41 -5.73 -12.63
N TYR A 18 13.18 -7.01 -12.88
CA TYR A 18 13.09 -8.07 -11.88
C TYR A 18 13.90 -9.29 -12.29
N LYS A 19 14.55 -9.92 -11.33
CA LYS A 19 15.16 -11.25 -11.53
C LYS A 19 14.06 -12.30 -11.43
N ARG A 20 13.51 -12.72 -12.59
CA ARG A 20 12.45 -13.73 -12.65
C ARG A 20 12.96 -15.12 -12.31
N PHE A 21 12.11 -15.92 -11.69
CA PHE A 21 12.33 -17.37 -11.59
C PHE A 21 12.17 -18.02 -12.97
N PRO A 22 12.87 -19.12 -13.26
CA PRO A 22 12.77 -19.84 -14.53
C PRO A 22 11.48 -20.69 -14.59
N VAL A 23 10.35 -20.08 -14.28
CA VAL A 23 9.01 -20.68 -14.27
C VAL A 23 8.09 -19.79 -15.11
N THR A 24 7.32 -20.42 -15.99
CA THR A 24 6.29 -19.74 -16.79
C THR A 24 4.93 -20.24 -16.35
N LEU A 25 4.05 -19.33 -15.94
CA LEU A 25 2.68 -19.69 -15.53
C LEU A 25 1.70 -19.15 -16.57
N THR A 26 0.73 -19.97 -16.97
CA THR A 26 -0.26 -19.63 -18.00
C THR A 26 -1.70 -19.85 -17.60
N GLU A 27 -1.94 -20.71 -16.62
CA GLU A 27 -3.26 -21.03 -16.11
C GLU A 27 -3.23 -21.17 -14.60
N GLY A 28 -4.38 -21.05 -13.95
CA GLY A 28 -4.51 -21.29 -12.52
C GLY A 28 -5.96 -21.49 -12.09
N CYS A 29 -6.14 -22.16 -10.95
CA CYS A 29 -7.41 -22.31 -10.28
C CYS A 29 -7.18 -22.40 -8.76
N GLY A 30 -7.81 -21.54 -7.98
CA GLY A 30 -7.54 -21.46 -6.54
C GLY A 30 -6.07 -21.22 -6.23
N ALA A 31 -5.42 -22.15 -5.51
CA ALA A 31 -3.99 -22.07 -5.16
C ALA A 31 -3.08 -22.86 -6.11
N ILE A 32 -3.58 -23.39 -7.22
CA ILE A 32 -2.79 -24.18 -8.18
C ILE A 32 -2.59 -23.37 -9.45
N ALA A 33 -1.34 -23.22 -9.87
CA ALA A 33 -0.96 -22.67 -11.17
C ALA A 33 -0.36 -23.73 -12.06
N LYS A 34 -0.40 -23.55 -13.39
CA LYS A 34 0.16 -24.47 -14.38
C LYS A 34 1.05 -23.74 -15.38
N ASP A 35 2.09 -24.42 -15.81
CA ASP A 35 2.91 -23.98 -16.94
C ASP A 35 2.33 -24.47 -18.29
N PRO A 36 2.87 -24.02 -19.43
CA PRO A 36 2.43 -24.46 -20.74
C PRO A 36 2.60 -25.96 -21.01
N GLU A 37 3.45 -26.61 -20.27
CA GLU A 37 3.72 -28.06 -20.36
C GLU A 37 2.76 -28.89 -19.48
N GLY A 38 1.87 -28.19 -18.71
CA GLY A 38 0.88 -28.81 -17.84
C GLY A 38 1.40 -29.19 -16.45
N LYS A 39 2.63 -28.80 -16.09
CA LYS A 39 3.15 -29.01 -14.75
C LYS A 39 2.45 -28.10 -13.76
N GLU A 40 2.02 -28.65 -12.64
CA GLU A 40 1.34 -27.93 -11.57
C GLU A 40 2.31 -27.41 -10.52
N TYR A 41 1.96 -26.23 -9.98
CA TYR A 41 2.67 -25.53 -8.91
C TYR A 41 1.67 -25.09 -7.85
N ILE A 42 1.99 -25.30 -6.58
CA ILE A 42 1.22 -24.75 -5.47
C ILE A 42 1.72 -23.33 -5.22
N ASP A 43 0.83 -22.36 -5.30
CA ASP A 43 1.16 -20.94 -5.06
C ASP A 43 1.03 -20.60 -3.59
N PHE A 44 2.16 -20.38 -2.93
CA PHE A 44 2.25 -19.84 -1.58
C PHE A 44 2.54 -18.33 -1.56
N THR A 45 2.69 -17.69 -2.73
CA THR A 45 3.04 -16.28 -2.83
C THR A 45 1.83 -15.37 -3.05
N SER A 46 0.75 -15.92 -3.61
CA SER A 46 -0.46 -15.16 -3.95
C SER A 46 -0.17 -13.90 -4.79
N GLY A 47 0.89 -13.90 -5.62
CA GLY A 47 1.34 -12.69 -6.32
C GLY A 47 1.80 -11.58 -5.36
N ILE A 48 2.49 -11.94 -4.28
CA ILE A 48 2.90 -11.05 -3.17
C ILE A 48 1.66 -10.45 -2.47
N GLY A 49 0.69 -11.32 -2.15
CA GLY A 49 -0.52 -10.95 -1.41
C GLY A 49 -1.63 -10.29 -2.24
N VAL A 50 -1.58 -10.38 -3.57
CA VAL A 50 -2.58 -9.79 -4.48
C VAL A 50 -3.78 -10.71 -4.68
N ASN A 51 -3.55 -12.01 -4.98
CA ASN A 51 -4.61 -12.97 -5.33
C ASN A 51 -5.29 -13.54 -4.07
N CYS A 52 -5.97 -12.70 -3.30
CA CYS A 52 -6.62 -13.11 -2.06
C CYS A 52 -7.78 -14.11 -2.27
N LEU A 53 -8.41 -14.09 -3.45
CA LEU A 53 -9.48 -15.02 -3.85
C LEU A 53 -8.95 -16.29 -4.56
N GLY A 54 -7.63 -16.37 -4.79
CA GLY A 54 -7.02 -17.38 -5.61
C GLY A 54 -7.12 -17.09 -7.11
N TYR A 55 -6.57 -18.01 -7.94
CA TYR A 55 -6.62 -17.87 -9.39
C TYR A 55 -8.01 -18.21 -9.93
N ALA A 56 -8.45 -17.46 -10.93
CA ALA A 56 -9.66 -17.69 -11.71
C ALA A 56 -10.94 -17.83 -10.86
N ASP A 57 -11.05 -17.05 -9.76
CA ASP A 57 -12.30 -16.99 -9.01
C ASP A 57 -13.45 -16.55 -9.93
N LYS A 58 -14.53 -17.38 -9.94
CA LYS A 58 -15.64 -17.18 -10.86
C LYS A 58 -16.39 -15.87 -10.56
N GLY A 59 -16.63 -15.54 -9.29
CA GLY A 59 -17.38 -14.36 -8.92
C GLY A 59 -16.64 -13.08 -9.32
N TRP A 60 -15.33 -13.04 -9.09
CA TRP A 60 -14.47 -11.94 -9.52
C TRP A 60 -14.45 -11.80 -11.05
N ALA A 61 -14.25 -12.89 -11.78
CA ALA A 61 -14.18 -12.88 -13.25
C ALA A 61 -15.51 -12.44 -13.88
N ASP A 62 -16.64 -12.93 -13.38
CA ASP A 62 -17.97 -12.54 -13.84
C ASP A 62 -18.25 -11.05 -13.59
N ALA A 63 -17.93 -10.53 -12.39
CA ALA A 63 -18.14 -9.12 -12.04
C ALA A 63 -17.29 -8.17 -12.93
N VAL A 64 -16.03 -8.51 -13.17
CA VAL A 64 -15.16 -7.75 -14.09
C VAL A 64 -15.69 -7.78 -15.51
N SER A 65 -16.09 -8.95 -16.01
CA SER A 65 -16.65 -9.10 -17.34
C SER A 65 -17.96 -8.32 -17.50
N GLU A 66 -18.86 -8.40 -16.52
CA GLU A 66 -20.12 -7.65 -16.55
C GLU A 66 -19.89 -6.14 -16.58
N GLN A 67 -19.04 -5.62 -15.72
CA GLN A 67 -18.73 -4.19 -15.68
C GLN A 67 -18.04 -3.71 -16.96
N ALA A 68 -17.14 -4.51 -17.53
CA ALA A 68 -16.47 -4.18 -18.79
C ALA A 68 -17.44 -4.05 -19.97
N HIS A 69 -18.56 -4.76 -19.95
CA HIS A 69 -19.61 -4.63 -20.96
C HIS A 69 -20.57 -3.45 -20.71
N LYS A 70 -20.56 -2.87 -19.50
CA LYS A 70 -21.40 -1.72 -19.15
C LYS A 70 -20.67 -0.39 -19.36
N LEU A 71 -19.56 -0.22 -18.66
CA LEU A 71 -18.84 1.05 -18.61
C LEU A 71 -17.44 0.83 -18.03
N GLN A 72 -16.38 1.08 -18.80
CA GLN A 72 -15.00 0.82 -18.39
C GLN A 72 -14.37 2.00 -17.67
N HIS A 73 -14.62 3.25 -18.14
CA HIS A 73 -13.98 4.44 -17.61
C HIS A 73 -14.74 5.71 -17.97
N THR A 74 -14.76 6.69 -17.05
CA THR A 74 -15.45 7.98 -17.23
C THR A 74 -14.62 9.18 -16.79
N SER A 75 -13.42 9.00 -16.28
CA SER A 75 -12.64 9.97 -15.48
C SER A 75 -13.32 10.38 -14.15
N ASN A 76 -12.55 11.00 -13.25
CA ASN A 76 -13.04 11.49 -11.95
C ASN A 76 -13.93 12.76 -12.07
N LEU A 77 -14.26 13.17 -13.31
CA LEU A 77 -15.22 14.27 -13.53
C LEU A 77 -16.67 13.82 -13.42
N TYR A 78 -16.93 12.52 -13.38
CA TYR A 78 -18.25 11.95 -13.28
C TYR A 78 -18.30 10.91 -12.16
N SER A 79 -19.38 10.89 -11.41
CA SER A 79 -19.62 9.83 -10.42
C SER A 79 -20.00 8.53 -11.12
N THR A 80 -19.45 7.41 -10.63
CA THR A 80 -19.82 6.07 -11.11
C THR A 80 -20.34 5.23 -9.95
N GLN A 81 -21.28 4.33 -10.25
CA GLN A 81 -21.89 3.49 -9.23
C GLN A 81 -20.86 2.59 -8.51
N PRO A 82 -19.94 1.89 -9.21
CA PRO A 82 -18.97 1.04 -8.52
C PRO A 82 -18.06 1.79 -7.54
N ASP A 83 -17.61 3.01 -7.91
CA ASP A 83 -16.75 3.81 -7.03
C ASP A 83 -17.46 4.20 -5.74
N VAL A 84 -18.72 4.66 -5.86
CA VAL A 84 -19.53 5.08 -4.70
C VAL A 84 -19.83 3.88 -3.80
N GLU A 85 -20.26 2.75 -4.37
CA GLU A 85 -20.59 1.55 -3.60
C GLU A 85 -19.40 0.97 -2.84
N VAL A 86 -18.21 0.98 -3.47
CA VAL A 86 -16.98 0.50 -2.80
C VAL A 86 -16.55 1.49 -1.71
N ALA A 87 -16.60 2.80 -1.97
CA ALA A 87 -16.27 3.82 -0.98
C ALA A 87 -17.20 3.75 0.23
N GLU A 88 -18.53 3.65 0.01
CA GLU A 88 -19.53 3.51 1.06
C GLU A 88 -19.25 2.27 1.93
N LYS A 89 -19.08 1.10 1.30
CA LYS A 89 -18.78 -0.15 2.04
C LYS A 89 -17.48 -0.08 2.84
N LEU A 90 -16.44 0.53 2.28
CA LEU A 90 -15.18 0.71 2.99
C LEU A 90 -15.37 1.63 4.21
N CYS A 91 -16.04 2.77 4.04
CA CYS A 91 -16.31 3.70 5.14
C CYS A 91 -17.19 3.06 6.23
N GLU A 92 -18.29 2.40 5.86
CA GLU A 92 -19.18 1.74 6.80
C GLU A 92 -18.50 0.61 7.59
N TYR A 93 -17.66 -0.18 6.91
CA TYR A 93 -16.99 -1.32 7.52
C TYR A 93 -15.82 -0.91 8.43
N THR A 94 -15.11 0.16 8.09
CA THR A 94 -13.85 0.53 8.74
C THR A 94 -13.97 1.75 9.65
N GLY A 95 -15.05 2.53 9.54
CA GLY A 95 -15.23 3.78 10.31
C GLY A 95 -14.45 4.98 9.74
N PHE A 96 -13.76 4.84 8.62
CA PHE A 96 -13.18 6.00 7.92
C PHE A 96 -14.25 6.85 7.25
N SER A 97 -13.92 8.13 6.98
CA SER A 97 -14.89 9.11 6.49
C SER A 97 -14.92 9.23 4.97
N LYS A 98 -13.76 9.14 4.31
CA LYS A 98 -13.63 9.25 2.85
C LYS A 98 -12.55 8.34 2.28
N VAL A 99 -12.70 7.99 1.01
CA VAL A 99 -11.75 7.18 0.25
C VAL A 99 -11.33 7.91 -1.02
N PHE A 100 -10.04 7.94 -1.29
CA PHE A 100 -9.46 8.31 -2.59
C PHE A 100 -8.95 7.06 -3.28
N PHE A 101 -9.34 6.83 -4.53
CA PHE A 101 -8.87 5.70 -5.33
C PHE A 101 -7.73 6.08 -6.27
N GLY A 102 -6.75 5.19 -6.38
CA GLY A 102 -5.63 5.23 -7.32
C GLY A 102 -5.43 3.86 -7.99
N ASN A 103 -4.33 3.68 -8.71
CA ASN A 103 -4.08 2.49 -9.51
C ASN A 103 -3.04 1.54 -8.90
N SER A 104 -2.39 1.94 -7.84
CA SER A 104 -1.30 1.16 -7.22
C SER A 104 -1.10 1.53 -5.76
N GLY A 105 -0.37 0.66 -5.03
CA GLY A 105 0.06 0.97 -3.68
C GLY A 105 0.99 2.20 -3.61
N ALA A 106 1.86 2.37 -4.61
CA ALA A 106 2.72 3.56 -4.67
C ALA A 106 1.88 4.84 -4.81
N GLU A 107 0.85 4.85 -5.65
CA GLU A 107 -0.06 6.00 -5.76
C GLU A 107 -0.89 6.24 -4.50
N ALA A 108 -1.31 5.17 -3.81
CA ALA A 108 -1.96 5.30 -2.51
C ALA A 108 -1.02 5.97 -1.49
N ASN A 109 0.23 5.53 -1.41
CA ASN A 109 1.22 6.13 -0.52
C ASN A 109 1.60 7.56 -0.92
N GLU A 110 1.67 7.89 -2.21
CA GLU A 110 1.78 9.30 -2.68
C GLU A 110 0.60 10.14 -2.18
N GLY A 111 -0.61 9.59 -2.21
CA GLY A 111 -1.81 10.22 -1.67
C GLY A 111 -1.68 10.48 -0.16
N ALA A 112 -1.27 9.48 0.61
CA ALA A 112 -1.06 9.59 2.06
C ALA A 112 0.00 10.64 2.43
N VAL A 113 1.13 10.65 1.69
CA VAL A 113 2.18 11.68 1.83
C VAL A 113 1.62 13.08 1.60
N LYS A 114 0.79 13.26 0.56
CA LYS A 114 0.14 14.55 0.27
C LYS A 114 -0.83 14.95 1.39
N VAL A 115 -1.62 14.03 1.91
CA VAL A 115 -2.52 14.28 3.04
C VAL A 115 -1.73 14.76 4.25
N ALA A 116 -0.71 14.01 4.67
CA ALA A 116 0.10 14.35 5.84
C ALA A 116 0.77 15.71 5.69
N ARG A 117 1.41 15.97 4.54
CA ARG A 117 2.10 17.24 4.28
C ARG A 117 1.13 18.43 4.22
N LYS A 118 0.01 18.31 3.51
CA LYS A 118 -0.95 19.41 3.40
C LYS A 118 -1.58 19.68 4.76
N TYR A 119 -1.96 18.65 5.52
CA TYR A 119 -2.46 18.80 6.89
C TYR A 119 -1.45 19.55 7.78
N GLY A 120 -0.21 19.08 7.84
CA GLY A 120 0.83 19.68 8.65
C GLY A 120 1.10 21.15 8.28
N MET A 121 1.19 21.44 6.98
CA MET A 121 1.41 22.81 6.50
C MET A 121 0.25 23.76 6.82
N GLU A 122 -0.99 23.28 6.72
CA GLU A 122 -2.19 24.09 7.04
C GLU A 122 -2.35 24.31 8.56
N LYS A 123 -1.99 23.33 9.38
CA LYS A 123 -2.15 23.39 10.84
C LYS A 123 -0.97 24.02 11.57
N HIS A 124 0.27 23.72 11.13
CA HIS A 124 1.49 24.04 11.88
C HIS A 124 2.46 24.92 11.09
N GLY A 125 2.13 25.28 9.84
CA GLY A 125 2.94 26.17 9.00
C GLY A 125 3.79 25.43 7.96
N SER A 126 4.32 26.19 6.99
CA SER A 126 4.96 25.64 5.77
C SER A 126 6.19 24.78 6.01
N GLN A 127 6.84 24.89 7.17
CA GLN A 127 7.98 24.06 7.56
C GLN A 127 7.57 22.65 8.01
N CYS A 128 6.30 22.44 8.39
CA CYS A 128 5.78 21.14 8.87
C CYS A 128 5.44 20.25 7.69
N ASN A 129 6.45 19.56 7.12
CA ASN A 129 6.33 18.77 5.90
C ASN A 129 7.18 17.47 5.91
N THR A 130 7.84 17.18 7.04
CA THR A 130 8.66 15.97 7.22
C THR A 130 7.80 14.81 7.69
N ILE A 131 8.00 13.64 7.07
CA ILE A 131 7.38 12.37 7.47
C ILE A 131 8.46 11.46 8.05
N ILE A 132 8.19 10.87 9.22
CA ILE A 132 9.03 9.81 9.78
C ILE A 132 8.55 8.47 9.23
N SER A 133 9.50 7.67 8.74
CA SER A 133 9.30 6.28 8.30
C SER A 133 10.24 5.35 9.06
N LEU A 134 10.09 4.04 8.89
CA LEU A 134 10.95 3.07 9.56
C LEU A 134 12.10 2.61 8.66
N ASN A 135 13.27 2.37 9.24
CA ASN A 135 14.32 1.61 8.58
C ASN A 135 13.78 0.23 8.17
N ASN A 136 14.24 -0.31 7.04
CA ASN A 136 13.76 -1.53 6.40
C ASN A 136 12.30 -1.51 5.91
N SER A 137 11.62 -0.36 5.92
CA SER A 137 10.28 -0.20 5.32
C SER A 137 10.31 -0.29 3.79
N PHE A 138 9.12 -0.54 3.22
CA PHE A 138 8.92 -0.48 1.77
C PHE A 138 7.57 0.17 1.45
N HIS A 139 7.60 1.37 0.85
CA HIS A 139 6.38 2.15 0.55
C HIS A 139 6.11 2.36 -0.93
N GLY A 140 6.98 1.87 -1.82
CA GLY A 140 6.78 1.94 -3.27
C GLY A 140 8.03 2.32 -4.04
N ARG A 141 7.84 2.54 -5.36
CA ARG A 141 8.95 2.79 -6.31
C ARG A 141 8.75 4.06 -7.15
N THR A 142 7.78 4.93 -6.86
CA THR A 142 7.79 6.32 -7.35
C THR A 142 8.90 7.08 -6.62
N ILE A 143 9.37 8.20 -7.14
CA ILE A 143 10.48 8.92 -6.52
C ILE A 143 10.16 9.29 -5.07
N THR A 144 8.94 9.76 -4.77
CA THR A 144 8.55 10.12 -3.40
C THR A 144 8.40 8.90 -2.49
N THR A 145 7.71 7.85 -2.94
CA THR A 145 7.57 6.63 -2.11
C THR A 145 8.88 5.86 -1.97
N LEU A 146 9.79 5.99 -2.94
CA LEU A 146 11.14 5.49 -2.84
C LEU A 146 11.94 6.28 -1.80
N SER A 147 11.75 7.60 -1.72
CA SER A 147 12.33 8.45 -0.67
C SER A 147 11.80 8.10 0.73
N ALA A 148 10.57 7.60 0.84
CA ALA A 148 9.96 7.13 2.08
C ALA A 148 10.38 5.70 2.47
N THR A 149 10.97 4.94 1.55
CA THR A 149 11.38 3.55 1.74
C THR A 149 12.73 3.47 2.47
N GLY A 150 12.77 2.87 3.65
CA GLY A 150 13.94 2.84 4.55
C GLY A 150 14.97 1.75 4.21
N GLN A 151 15.26 1.50 2.94
CA GLN A 151 16.19 0.46 2.50
C GLN A 151 17.25 1.04 1.55
N ASP A 152 18.50 1.10 1.97
CA ASP A 152 19.63 1.68 1.23
C ASP A 152 19.82 1.08 -0.16
N VAL A 153 19.47 -0.19 -0.36
CA VAL A 153 19.58 -0.86 -1.65
C VAL A 153 18.76 -0.17 -2.75
N PHE A 154 17.70 0.53 -2.40
CA PHE A 154 16.88 1.30 -3.33
C PHE A 154 17.34 2.75 -3.50
N HIS A 155 18.28 3.25 -2.67
CA HIS A 155 18.78 4.62 -2.69
C HIS A 155 20.10 4.80 -3.43
N GLN A 156 20.51 3.84 -4.27
CA GLN A 156 21.79 3.89 -4.99
C GLN A 156 21.75 4.75 -6.27
N PHE A 157 20.55 4.93 -6.85
CA PHE A 157 20.32 5.64 -8.10
C PHE A 157 19.11 6.57 -7.96
N PHE A 158 18.71 7.22 -9.06
CA PHE A 158 17.47 8.00 -9.18
C PHE A 158 17.45 9.34 -8.43
N PHE A 159 18.63 9.86 -8.11
CA PHE A 159 18.78 11.19 -7.50
C PHE A 159 18.34 12.33 -8.45
N PRO A 160 17.83 13.49 -7.95
CA PRO A 160 17.60 13.77 -6.53
C PRO A 160 16.31 13.12 -5.99
N PHE A 161 16.35 12.71 -4.74
CA PHE A 161 15.16 12.21 -4.04
C PHE A 161 14.29 13.35 -3.51
N THR A 162 13.02 13.06 -3.22
CA THR A 162 12.11 13.98 -2.55
C THR A 162 12.57 14.17 -1.10
N GLU A 163 12.77 15.43 -0.69
CA GLU A 163 13.17 15.79 0.67
C GLU A 163 12.01 15.62 1.68
N GLY A 164 12.31 15.72 2.97
CA GLY A 164 11.33 15.68 4.05
C GLY A 164 10.96 14.26 4.48
N PHE A 165 11.92 13.34 4.51
CA PHE A 165 11.79 12.02 5.13
C PHE A 165 12.89 11.82 6.16
N ARG A 166 12.54 11.20 7.30
CA ARG A 166 13.45 10.75 8.36
C ARG A 166 13.18 9.30 8.65
N PHE A 167 14.21 8.58 9.10
CA PHE A 167 14.08 7.16 9.41
C PHE A 167 14.46 6.89 10.85
N VAL A 168 13.72 5.99 11.49
CA VAL A 168 13.99 5.46 12.82
C VAL A 168 13.92 3.93 12.79
N ASP A 169 14.60 3.27 13.72
CA ASP A 169 14.51 1.82 13.82
C ASP A 169 13.19 1.40 14.47
N ALA A 170 12.60 0.30 13.98
CA ALA A 170 11.42 -0.28 14.60
C ALA A 170 11.74 -0.70 16.04
N GLY A 171 10.93 -0.22 17.01
CA GLY A 171 11.12 -0.46 18.44
C GLY A 171 12.01 0.57 19.16
N ASP A 172 12.67 1.49 18.47
CA ASP A 172 13.46 2.55 19.10
C ASP A 172 12.58 3.76 19.49
N ILE A 173 11.91 3.66 20.63
CA ILE A 173 11.05 4.73 21.18
C ILE A 173 11.84 6.03 21.43
N GLU A 174 13.04 5.94 21.98
CA GLU A 174 13.87 7.10 22.29
C GLU A 174 14.37 7.78 21.01
N GLY A 175 14.75 7.01 20.00
CA GLY A 175 15.09 7.52 18.67
C GLY A 175 13.91 8.21 18.00
N LEU A 176 12.70 7.61 18.09
CA LEU A 176 11.47 8.20 17.58
C LEU A 176 11.18 9.56 18.25
N LYS A 177 11.21 9.63 19.59
CA LYS A 177 10.98 10.89 20.33
C LYS A 177 11.97 11.99 19.95
N LYS A 178 13.22 11.65 19.70
CA LYS A 178 14.25 12.59 19.24
C LYS A 178 14.05 13.04 17.79
N ALA A 179 13.49 12.17 16.95
CA ALA A 179 13.23 12.48 15.55
C ALA A 179 12.01 13.41 15.34
N VAL A 180 11.10 13.47 16.31
CA VAL A 180 9.90 14.32 16.27
C VAL A 180 10.28 15.75 16.69
N ASP A 181 10.17 16.68 15.75
CA ASP A 181 10.32 18.13 15.98
C ASP A 181 9.21 18.91 15.25
N ASP A 182 9.25 20.22 15.27
CA ASP A 182 8.23 21.11 14.70
C ASP A 182 8.13 21.03 13.16
N THR A 183 9.03 20.28 12.49
CA THR A 183 8.96 20.06 11.05
C THR A 183 8.21 18.79 10.68
N VAL A 184 7.90 17.93 11.64
CA VAL A 184 7.25 16.63 11.39
C VAL A 184 5.74 16.82 11.26
N CYS A 185 5.20 16.37 10.14
CA CYS A 185 3.76 16.40 9.85
C CYS A 185 3.07 15.06 10.03
N GLY A 186 3.81 13.96 10.06
CA GLY A 186 3.23 12.63 10.22
C GLY A 186 4.27 11.53 10.39
N ILE A 187 3.78 10.37 10.80
CA ILE A 187 4.56 9.14 10.93
C ILE A 187 3.88 8.07 10.09
N MET A 188 4.64 7.43 9.19
CA MET A 188 4.16 6.41 8.26
C MET A 188 4.86 5.09 8.50
N ILE A 189 4.09 4.03 8.76
CA ILE A 189 4.64 2.71 9.09
C ILE A 189 3.88 1.57 8.41
N GLU A 190 4.58 0.45 8.18
CA GLU A 190 3.99 -0.88 8.03
C GLU A 190 3.92 -1.53 9.41
N LEU A 191 2.85 -2.23 9.73
CA LEU A 191 2.73 -3.00 11.00
C LEU A 191 3.45 -4.35 10.94
N ILE A 192 3.65 -4.85 9.72
CA ILE A 192 4.53 -5.96 9.40
C ILE A 192 5.34 -5.52 8.19
N GLN A 193 6.63 -5.33 8.33
CA GLN A 193 7.54 -4.97 7.24
C GLN A 193 7.65 -6.14 6.25
N GLY A 194 6.85 -6.11 5.19
CA GLY A 194 6.75 -7.22 4.25
C GLY A 194 8.04 -7.47 3.48
N GLU A 195 8.50 -6.47 2.74
CA GLU A 195 9.75 -6.52 1.96
C GLU A 195 11.01 -6.48 2.85
N GLY A 196 10.87 -6.01 4.08
CA GLY A 196 11.92 -6.03 5.10
C GLY A 196 12.20 -7.41 5.73
N GLY A 197 11.48 -8.47 5.29
CA GLY A 197 11.68 -9.84 5.75
C GLY A 197 10.51 -10.43 6.56
N VAL A 198 9.31 -9.89 6.41
CA VAL A 198 8.10 -10.27 7.15
C VAL A 198 8.30 -10.10 8.66
N VAL A 199 8.71 -8.91 9.06
CA VAL A 199 9.05 -8.58 10.45
C VAL A 199 7.90 -7.80 11.10
N PRO A 200 7.19 -8.37 12.10
CA PRO A 200 6.18 -7.64 12.87
C PRO A 200 6.82 -6.52 13.68
N VAL A 201 6.16 -5.36 13.72
CA VAL A 201 6.54 -4.25 14.59
C VAL A 201 5.97 -4.49 15.99
N ASP A 202 6.72 -4.14 17.01
CA ASP A 202 6.31 -4.30 18.41
C ASP A 202 5.06 -3.47 18.75
N SER A 203 4.11 -4.06 19.44
CA SER A 203 2.82 -3.42 19.77
C SER A 203 2.95 -2.18 20.65
N GLU A 204 3.88 -2.16 21.59
CA GLU A 204 4.09 -1.00 22.44
C GLU A 204 4.71 0.16 21.66
N PHE A 205 5.59 -0.15 20.71
CA PHE A 205 6.13 0.86 19.80
C PHE A 205 5.03 1.47 18.90
N VAL A 206 4.12 0.65 18.37
CA VAL A 206 2.97 1.14 17.56
C VAL A 206 2.04 2.03 18.38
N LYS A 207 1.75 1.66 19.62
CA LYS A 207 0.94 2.48 20.55
C LYS A 207 1.62 3.79 20.89
N GLU A 208 2.94 3.79 21.09
CA GLU A 208 3.70 5.01 21.33
C GLU A 208 3.69 5.95 20.10
N ILE A 209 3.77 5.40 18.88
CA ILE A 209 3.58 6.19 17.65
C ILE A 209 2.20 6.86 17.65
N ALA A 210 1.14 6.08 17.90
CA ALA A 210 -0.22 6.61 17.93
C ALA A 210 -0.38 7.71 18.99
N HIS A 211 0.19 7.51 20.19
CA HIS A 211 0.17 8.49 21.27
C HIS A 211 0.91 9.79 20.88
N ILE A 212 2.10 9.69 20.31
CA ILE A 212 2.87 10.85 19.84
C ILE A 212 2.10 11.61 18.76
N CYS A 213 1.48 10.90 17.81
CA CYS A 213 0.69 11.52 16.76
C CYS A 213 -0.53 12.27 17.33
N GLU A 214 -1.21 11.70 18.31
CA GLU A 214 -2.32 12.35 19.01
C GLU A 214 -1.84 13.58 19.81
N GLU A 215 -0.79 13.46 20.64
CA GLU A 215 -0.27 14.53 21.48
C GLU A 215 0.24 15.73 20.67
N LYS A 216 0.90 15.45 19.54
CA LYS A 216 1.55 16.48 18.69
C LYS A 216 0.70 16.92 17.50
N ASP A 217 -0.52 16.40 17.38
CA ASP A 217 -1.41 16.63 16.23
C ASP A 217 -0.74 16.31 14.88
N LEU A 218 0.00 15.19 14.81
CA LEU A 218 0.61 14.66 13.60
C LEU A 218 -0.34 13.69 12.91
N VAL A 219 -0.13 13.44 11.62
CA VAL A 219 -0.91 12.43 10.87
C VAL A 219 -0.29 11.05 11.07
N PHE A 220 -1.06 10.13 11.67
CA PHE A 220 -0.68 8.72 11.77
C PHE A 220 -1.11 7.96 10.52
N VAL A 221 -0.15 7.52 9.71
CA VAL A 221 -0.36 6.76 8.47
C VAL A 221 0.05 5.31 8.68
N VAL A 222 -0.87 4.39 8.39
CA VAL A 222 -0.56 2.96 8.36
C VAL A 222 -0.64 2.45 6.92
N ASP A 223 0.48 1.93 6.43
CA ASP A 223 0.57 1.26 5.15
C ASP A 223 0.06 -0.19 5.26
N GLU A 224 -1.17 -0.41 4.85
CA GLU A 224 -1.85 -1.70 4.82
C GLU A 224 -1.88 -2.33 3.42
N ILE A 225 -1.00 -1.89 2.53
CA ILE A 225 -0.94 -2.39 1.14
C ILE A 225 -0.73 -3.90 1.12
N GLN A 226 0.11 -4.44 1.99
CA GLN A 226 0.36 -5.87 2.05
C GLN A 226 -0.41 -6.57 3.18
N THR A 227 -0.66 -5.91 4.29
CA THR A 227 -1.30 -6.47 5.49
C THR A 227 -2.82 -6.41 5.47
N GLY A 228 -3.41 -5.49 4.71
CA GLY A 228 -4.85 -5.29 4.62
C GLY A 228 -5.61 -6.39 3.85
N VAL A 229 -6.90 -6.18 3.72
CA VAL A 229 -7.84 -7.09 3.03
C VAL A 229 -7.78 -8.50 3.62
N SER A 230 -7.86 -8.58 4.94
CA SER A 230 -7.88 -9.82 5.74
C SER A 230 -6.62 -10.70 5.64
N ARG A 231 -5.49 -10.18 5.14
CA ARG A 231 -4.24 -10.93 5.03
C ARG A 231 -3.75 -11.47 6.39
N THR A 232 -3.97 -10.72 7.46
CA THR A 232 -3.49 -11.03 8.82
C THR A 232 -4.57 -11.54 9.76
N GLY A 233 -5.82 -11.72 9.27
CA GLY A 233 -6.95 -12.28 10.03
C GLY A 233 -8.05 -11.27 10.37
N THR A 234 -7.73 -9.97 10.46
CA THR A 234 -8.67 -8.85 10.52
C THR A 234 -8.68 -8.13 9.17
N PHE A 235 -9.69 -7.30 8.88
CA PHE A 235 -9.74 -6.59 7.61
C PHE A 235 -8.52 -5.69 7.44
N PHE A 236 -8.18 -4.91 8.47
CA PHE A 236 -6.89 -4.23 8.58
C PHE A 236 -6.08 -4.79 9.74
N CYS A 237 -4.76 -4.84 9.59
CA CYS A 237 -3.85 -5.33 10.61
C CYS A 237 -3.85 -4.44 11.86
N TYR A 238 -4.04 -3.11 11.72
CA TYR A 238 -4.04 -2.18 12.85
C TYR A 238 -5.10 -2.49 13.89
N GLU A 239 -6.20 -3.15 13.53
CA GLU A 239 -7.25 -3.56 14.46
C GLU A 239 -6.70 -4.47 15.58
N GLN A 240 -5.65 -5.24 15.29
CA GLN A 240 -5.01 -6.14 16.25
C GLN A 240 -4.10 -5.40 17.25
N PHE A 241 -3.74 -4.16 16.97
CA PHE A 241 -2.88 -3.32 17.81
C PHE A 241 -3.67 -2.39 18.74
N GLY A 242 -4.98 -2.27 18.52
CA GLY A 242 -5.85 -1.38 19.31
C GLY A 242 -5.54 0.11 19.07
N VAL A 243 -5.09 0.47 17.88
CA VAL A 243 -4.83 1.85 17.46
C VAL A 243 -5.79 2.26 16.35
N HIS A 244 -5.97 3.59 16.16
CA HIS A 244 -6.81 4.15 15.11
C HIS A 244 -6.00 5.14 14.29
N PRO A 245 -5.47 4.75 13.10
CA PRO A 245 -4.72 5.66 12.26
C PRO A 245 -5.60 6.75 11.64
N ASP A 246 -5.00 7.88 11.31
CA ASP A 246 -5.69 8.98 10.60
C ASP A 246 -5.84 8.67 9.11
N VAL A 247 -4.87 7.94 8.56
CA VAL A 247 -4.83 7.53 7.15
C VAL A 247 -4.40 6.09 7.04
N VAL A 248 -5.11 5.32 6.23
CA VAL A 248 -4.73 3.96 5.85
C VAL A 248 -4.58 3.87 4.34
N THR A 249 -3.48 3.29 3.87
CA THR A 249 -3.30 2.97 2.46
C THR A 249 -3.51 1.49 2.19
N MET A 250 -4.15 1.16 1.09
CA MET A 250 -4.39 -0.21 0.68
C MET A 250 -4.23 -0.38 -0.83
N ALA A 251 -3.88 -1.59 -1.24
CA ALA A 251 -3.79 -2.02 -2.63
C ALA A 251 -3.84 -3.55 -2.69
N LYS A 252 -3.13 -4.16 -3.63
CA LYS A 252 -2.99 -5.62 -3.74
C LYS A 252 -4.34 -6.36 -3.65
N GLY A 253 -4.67 -6.89 -2.49
CA GLY A 253 -5.88 -7.69 -2.26
C GLY A 253 -7.19 -6.99 -2.61
N ILE A 254 -7.28 -5.65 -2.47
CA ILE A 254 -8.52 -4.91 -2.79
C ILE A 254 -8.90 -5.04 -4.28
N GLY A 255 -7.92 -5.11 -5.17
CA GLY A 255 -8.15 -5.28 -6.61
C GLY A 255 -8.30 -6.74 -7.04
N GLY A 256 -7.90 -7.69 -6.18
CA GLY A 256 -7.95 -9.13 -6.50
C GLY A 256 -7.19 -9.53 -7.77
N GLY A 257 -6.19 -8.73 -8.19
CA GLY A 257 -5.42 -8.91 -9.43
C GLY A 257 -5.50 -7.74 -10.40
N LEU A 258 -6.49 -6.86 -10.29
CA LEU A 258 -6.55 -5.60 -11.06
C LEU A 258 -5.69 -4.52 -10.38
N PRO A 259 -5.06 -3.63 -11.18
CA PRO A 259 -4.37 -2.47 -10.65
C PRO A 259 -5.34 -1.56 -9.90
N MET A 260 -5.17 -1.47 -8.58
CA MET A 260 -5.99 -0.63 -7.72
C MET A 260 -5.22 -0.28 -6.45
N GLY A 261 -5.42 0.93 -5.95
CA GLY A 261 -4.98 1.40 -4.64
C GLY A 261 -6.02 2.33 -4.05
N ALA A 262 -6.03 2.49 -2.74
CA ALA A 262 -6.92 3.41 -2.06
C ALA A 262 -6.24 4.05 -0.85
N VAL A 263 -6.69 5.26 -0.52
CA VAL A 263 -6.34 6.00 0.69
C VAL A 263 -7.63 6.23 1.46
N LEU A 264 -7.72 5.68 2.65
CA LEU A 264 -8.81 5.91 3.57
C LEU A 264 -8.41 7.01 4.54
N MET A 265 -9.28 7.96 4.76
CA MET A 265 -9.06 9.14 5.59
C MET A 265 -10.15 9.23 6.65
N ASN A 266 -9.75 9.44 7.91
CA ASN A 266 -10.69 9.66 9.01
C ASN A 266 -11.25 11.10 8.98
N GLU A 267 -12.08 11.46 9.98
CA GLU A 267 -12.69 12.79 10.07
C GLU A 267 -11.64 13.93 10.11
N LYS A 268 -10.48 13.70 10.77
CA LYS A 268 -9.38 14.66 10.86
C LYS A 268 -8.79 15.01 9.50
N THR A 269 -8.71 14.05 8.58
CA THR A 269 -7.95 14.16 7.33
C THR A 269 -8.82 14.15 6.06
N SER A 270 -10.12 13.84 6.17
CA SER A 270 -11.00 13.60 5.02
C SER A 270 -11.22 14.81 4.09
N GLU A 271 -11.06 16.05 4.62
CA GLU A 271 -11.25 17.27 3.82
C GLU A 271 -9.92 17.86 3.29
N VAL A 272 -8.78 17.24 3.63
CA VAL A 272 -7.45 17.79 3.29
C VAL A 272 -7.19 17.80 1.78
N LEU A 273 -7.67 16.79 1.04
CA LEU A 273 -7.46 16.71 -0.42
C LEU A 273 -8.56 17.39 -1.25
N GLY A 274 -9.56 17.98 -0.63
CA GLY A 274 -10.67 18.69 -1.29
C GLY A 274 -10.33 20.10 -1.74
#